data_7fadc3f4612799c22a72a04ace6a2441
#
_entry.id   7fadc3f4612799c22a72a04ace6a2441
#
_cell.length_a   1.000
_cell.length_b   1.000
_cell.length_c   1.000
_cell.angle_alpha   90.00
_cell.angle_beta   90.00
_cell.angle_gamma   90.00
#
_symmetry.space_group_name_H-M   'P 1'
#
loop_
_entity.id
_entity.type
_entity.pdbx_description
1 polymer ?
#
loop_
_entity_poly.entity_id
_entity_poly.type
_entity_poly.pdbx_seq_one_letter_code
_entity_poly.pdbx_strand_id
1 'polypeptide(L)'
;PGYGEQFKLELMEPIDGMDAYEITSDNGKVVLRGNNTISLATAFNQYLKYTCNAHVSWFGNQLDLPKQLPMPAPVKNTINGKYRVYMNYCTVSYSAAWWDWERWQRELDFMAMNSINMPLSVVGLEAVWYNTLLKHKFTDEEARQFLAGPGHFAWQWMQNLQSYGGPLPKSWIDKHIVLGKQIIDRELELGMQPIQQGFSGYVPRELKEKYPDAKIQLQPSWCGFTGAAQLDPTDSLFTVIGRDFLEEEKKLYGAHGVYAADPFHESQPPVDTPEYLRAVGNAIHKLFNDFDPNSIWAMQAWSLREPIVKAVP
;
A
#
# COMPACT_ATOMS: atom_id res chain seq x y z
N PRO A 1 -4.72 -19.03 -27.42
CA PRO A 1 -4.05 -18.25 -28.45
C PRO A 1 -5.09 -17.65 -29.39
N GLY A 2 -4.95 -16.38 -29.72
CA GLY A 2 -5.73 -15.78 -30.81
C GLY A 2 -6.86 -14.82 -30.43
N TYR A 3 -7.22 -14.64 -29.18
CA TYR A 3 -8.22 -13.62 -28.83
C TYR A 3 -7.70 -12.18 -28.98
N GLY A 4 -6.42 -11.94 -28.74
CA GLY A 4 -5.82 -10.59 -28.83
C GLY A 4 -6.00 -9.94 -30.21
N GLU A 5 -6.01 -10.71 -31.29
CA GLU A 5 -6.20 -10.22 -32.65
C GLU A 5 -7.62 -9.68 -32.91
N GLN A 6 -8.57 -10.07 -32.06
CA GLN A 6 -9.98 -9.64 -32.15
C GLN A 6 -10.21 -8.32 -31.40
N PHE A 7 -9.21 -7.78 -30.73
CA PHE A 7 -9.28 -6.50 -30.05
C PHE A 7 -8.48 -5.43 -30.78
N LYS A 8 -8.93 -4.18 -30.61
CA LYS A 8 -8.20 -2.96 -30.93
C LYS A 8 -8.22 -2.08 -29.70
N LEU A 9 -7.04 -1.68 -29.23
CA LEU A 9 -6.90 -0.79 -28.08
C LEU A 9 -6.56 0.63 -28.56
N GLU A 10 -7.28 1.62 -28.06
CA GLU A 10 -7.10 3.02 -28.43
C GLU A 10 -7.11 3.92 -27.19
N LEU A 11 -6.34 4.99 -27.23
CA LEU A 11 -6.42 6.03 -26.21
C LEU A 11 -7.58 6.99 -26.51
N MET A 12 -8.16 7.54 -25.45
CA MET A 12 -9.18 8.60 -25.50
C MET A 12 -8.87 9.67 -24.44
N GLU A 13 -9.49 10.82 -24.55
CA GLU A 13 -9.40 11.85 -23.53
C GLU A 13 -10.28 11.49 -22.31
N PRO A 14 -9.88 11.91 -21.09
CA PRO A 14 -10.74 11.80 -19.92
C PRO A 14 -12.04 12.58 -20.13
N ILE A 15 -13.10 12.21 -19.41
CA ILE A 15 -14.38 12.90 -19.46
C ILE A 15 -14.56 13.72 -18.19
N ASP A 16 -14.71 15.02 -18.30
CA ASP A 16 -14.86 15.95 -17.17
C ASP A 16 -13.76 15.79 -16.10
N GLY A 17 -12.53 15.50 -16.54
CA GLY A 17 -11.38 15.27 -15.67
C GLY A 17 -11.40 13.93 -14.94
N MET A 18 -12.36 13.06 -15.22
CA MET A 18 -12.45 11.70 -14.66
C MET A 18 -11.89 10.67 -15.62
N ASP A 19 -11.36 9.59 -15.07
CA ASP A 19 -11.04 8.39 -15.84
C ASP A 19 -12.29 7.91 -16.58
N ALA A 20 -12.10 7.49 -17.84
CA ALA A 20 -13.20 7.07 -18.68
C ALA A 20 -12.81 5.94 -19.62
N TYR A 21 -13.81 5.18 -20.04
CA TYR A 21 -13.64 4.13 -21.03
C TYR A 21 -14.80 4.08 -22.02
N GLU A 22 -14.52 3.52 -23.19
CA GLU A 22 -15.51 3.24 -24.22
C GLU A 22 -15.28 1.82 -24.78
N ILE A 23 -16.39 1.12 -25.03
CA ILE A 23 -16.41 -0.20 -25.66
C ILE A 23 -17.28 -0.11 -26.91
N THR A 24 -16.71 -0.42 -28.07
CA THR A 24 -17.42 -0.41 -29.35
C THR A 24 -16.93 -1.56 -30.24
N SER A 25 -17.35 -1.58 -31.49
CA SER A 25 -16.81 -2.49 -32.50
C SER A 25 -16.49 -1.73 -33.79
N ASP A 26 -15.46 -2.18 -34.49
CA ASP A 26 -15.06 -1.65 -35.79
C ASP A 26 -14.47 -2.78 -36.64
N ASN A 27 -14.95 -2.94 -37.88
CA ASN A 27 -14.46 -3.94 -38.84
C ASN A 27 -14.31 -5.35 -38.29
N GLY A 28 -15.29 -5.80 -37.48
CA GLY A 28 -15.32 -7.13 -36.88
C GLY A 28 -14.36 -7.33 -35.69
N LYS A 29 -13.80 -6.25 -35.16
CA LYS A 29 -13.01 -6.23 -33.93
C LYS A 29 -13.74 -5.51 -32.80
N VAL A 30 -13.51 -5.95 -31.59
CA VAL A 30 -13.89 -5.25 -30.35
C VAL A 30 -12.91 -4.09 -30.15
N VAL A 31 -13.40 -2.88 -30.04
CA VAL A 31 -12.58 -1.70 -29.78
C VAL A 31 -12.75 -1.25 -28.32
N LEU A 32 -11.67 -1.26 -27.58
CA LEU A 32 -11.60 -0.78 -26.19
C LEU A 32 -10.82 0.54 -26.17
N ARG A 33 -11.44 1.59 -25.64
CA ARG A 33 -10.81 2.89 -25.44
C ARG A 33 -10.72 3.21 -23.96
N GLY A 34 -9.65 3.85 -23.55
CA GLY A 34 -9.45 4.35 -22.19
C GLY A 34 -8.46 5.50 -22.18
N ASN A 35 -8.56 6.39 -21.19
CA ASN A 35 -7.62 7.50 -21.07
C ASN A 35 -6.28 7.09 -20.44
N ASN A 36 -6.21 5.89 -19.85
CA ASN A 36 -5.00 5.29 -19.28
C ASN A 36 -5.13 3.75 -19.27
N THR A 37 -4.08 3.06 -18.82
CA THR A 37 -4.03 1.59 -18.78
C THR A 37 -5.13 0.99 -17.88
N ILE A 38 -5.41 1.62 -16.73
CA ILE A 38 -6.45 1.16 -15.79
C ILE A 38 -7.84 1.29 -16.44
N SER A 39 -8.11 2.37 -17.16
CA SER A 39 -9.36 2.54 -17.89
C SER A 39 -9.54 1.51 -19.01
N LEU A 40 -8.46 1.16 -19.72
CA LEU A 40 -8.46 0.09 -20.71
C LEU A 40 -8.72 -1.28 -20.08
N ALA A 41 -8.06 -1.60 -18.96
CA ALA A 41 -8.29 -2.85 -18.22
C ALA A 41 -9.74 -2.92 -17.69
N THR A 42 -10.29 -1.79 -17.22
CA THR A 42 -11.69 -1.68 -16.81
C THR A 42 -12.63 -1.95 -17.98
N ALA A 43 -12.39 -1.34 -19.15
CA ALA A 43 -13.17 -1.59 -20.35
C ALA A 43 -13.18 -3.08 -20.72
N PHE A 44 -12.02 -3.72 -20.65
CA PHE A 44 -11.89 -5.16 -20.92
C PHE A 44 -12.71 -5.99 -19.92
N ASN A 45 -12.64 -5.70 -18.62
CA ASN A 45 -13.44 -6.39 -17.62
C ASN A 45 -14.96 -6.19 -17.83
N GLN A 46 -15.38 -4.98 -18.15
CA GLN A 46 -16.79 -4.67 -18.46
C GLN A 46 -17.27 -5.43 -19.71
N TYR A 47 -16.42 -5.51 -20.74
CA TYR A 47 -16.70 -6.30 -21.94
C TYR A 47 -16.88 -7.78 -21.60
N LEU A 48 -15.96 -8.37 -20.82
CA LEU A 48 -16.07 -9.76 -20.37
C LEU A 48 -17.39 -10.00 -19.62
N LYS A 49 -17.70 -9.15 -18.64
CA LYS A 49 -18.89 -9.29 -17.78
C LYS A 49 -20.20 -9.17 -18.54
N TYR A 50 -20.35 -8.11 -19.32
CA TYR A 50 -21.66 -7.72 -19.85
C TYR A 50 -21.89 -8.06 -21.32
N THR A 51 -20.84 -8.43 -22.06
CA THR A 51 -20.97 -8.88 -23.45
C THR A 51 -20.70 -10.38 -23.59
N CYS A 52 -19.68 -10.89 -22.89
CA CYS A 52 -19.32 -12.31 -22.96
C CYS A 52 -19.96 -13.17 -21.87
N ASN A 53 -20.64 -12.59 -20.85
CA ASN A 53 -21.13 -13.30 -19.68
C ASN A 53 -20.02 -14.11 -18.97
N ALA A 54 -18.82 -13.57 -18.97
CA ALA A 54 -17.61 -14.17 -18.42
C ALA A 54 -17.02 -13.28 -17.32
N HIS A 55 -16.30 -13.86 -16.36
CA HIS A 55 -15.70 -13.06 -15.31
C HIS A 55 -14.40 -13.66 -14.75
N VAL A 56 -13.59 -12.79 -14.18
CA VAL A 56 -12.45 -13.09 -13.33
C VAL A 56 -12.78 -12.70 -11.91
N SER A 57 -12.59 -13.58 -10.95
CA SER A 57 -12.85 -13.34 -9.54
C SER A 57 -11.82 -13.99 -8.62
N TRP A 58 -11.86 -13.66 -7.34
CA TRP A 58 -11.00 -14.30 -6.33
C TRP A 58 -11.21 -15.82 -6.23
N PHE A 59 -12.46 -16.26 -6.39
CA PHE A 59 -12.83 -17.67 -6.26
C PHE A 59 -12.59 -18.50 -7.52
N GLY A 60 -12.35 -17.85 -8.64
CA GLY A 60 -12.08 -18.52 -9.90
C GLY A 60 -12.44 -17.67 -11.10
N ASN A 61 -12.00 -18.15 -12.26
CA ASN A 61 -12.30 -17.54 -13.55
C ASN A 61 -13.37 -18.37 -14.25
N GLN A 62 -14.35 -17.70 -14.83
CA GLN A 62 -15.32 -18.30 -15.74
C GLN A 62 -15.13 -17.66 -17.12
N LEU A 63 -14.28 -18.27 -17.93
CA LEU A 63 -13.83 -17.76 -19.23
C LEU A 63 -14.12 -18.77 -20.35
N ASP A 64 -15.33 -19.33 -20.36
CA ASP A 64 -15.80 -20.16 -21.48
C ASP A 64 -16.23 -19.24 -22.64
N LEU A 65 -15.22 -18.79 -23.39
CA LEU A 65 -15.40 -17.83 -24.47
C LEU A 65 -15.53 -18.53 -25.83
N PRO A 66 -16.45 -18.08 -26.71
CA PRO A 66 -16.55 -18.58 -28.05
C PRO A 66 -15.30 -18.22 -28.89
N LYS A 67 -14.96 -19.02 -29.90
CA LYS A 67 -13.81 -18.73 -30.79
C LYS A 67 -13.91 -17.33 -31.42
N GLN A 68 -15.09 -16.95 -31.88
CA GLN A 68 -15.42 -15.59 -32.34
C GLN A 68 -16.08 -14.84 -31.20
N LEU A 69 -15.44 -13.78 -30.72
CA LEU A 69 -15.97 -12.95 -29.64
C LEU A 69 -17.22 -12.18 -30.09
N PRO A 70 -18.24 -12.05 -29.22
CA PRO A 70 -19.45 -11.31 -29.56
C PRO A 70 -19.15 -9.81 -29.68
N MET A 71 -19.78 -9.15 -30.65
CA MET A 71 -19.65 -7.71 -30.83
C MET A 71 -20.47 -6.97 -29.74
N PRO A 72 -19.87 -5.99 -29.05
CA PRO A 72 -20.55 -5.24 -28.01
C PRO A 72 -21.55 -4.25 -28.61
N ALA A 73 -22.64 -3.99 -27.87
CA ALA A 73 -23.34 -2.73 -28.02
C ALA A 73 -22.42 -1.58 -27.53
N PRO A 74 -22.44 -0.40 -28.17
CA PRO A 74 -21.58 0.71 -27.73
C PRO A 74 -21.90 1.15 -26.31
N VAL A 75 -20.84 1.26 -25.50
CA VAL A 75 -20.89 1.71 -24.10
C VAL A 75 -19.79 2.75 -23.89
N LYS A 76 -20.13 3.85 -23.21
CA LYS A 76 -19.17 4.88 -22.81
C LYS A 76 -19.50 5.33 -21.39
N ASN A 77 -18.54 5.23 -20.47
CA ASN A 77 -18.73 5.56 -19.05
C ASN A 77 -17.50 6.24 -18.46
N THR A 78 -17.74 6.99 -17.38
CA THR A 78 -16.70 7.48 -16.49
C THR A 78 -16.47 6.47 -15.34
N ILE A 79 -15.28 6.52 -14.76
CA ILE A 79 -14.90 5.74 -13.57
C ILE A 79 -14.95 6.68 -12.37
N ASN A 80 -15.85 6.39 -11.43
CA ASN A 80 -16.06 7.24 -10.26
C ASN A 80 -14.88 7.22 -9.30
N GLY A 81 -14.55 8.38 -8.73
CA GLY A 81 -13.49 8.56 -7.75
C GLY A 81 -12.11 8.69 -8.38
N LYS A 82 -11.42 9.77 -8.03
CA LYS A 82 -10.03 10.01 -8.45
C LYS A 82 -9.09 8.97 -7.86
N TYR A 83 -9.28 8.64 -6.57
CA TYR A 83 -8.47 7.69 -5.81
C TYR A 83 -9.31 6.45 -5.51
N ARG A 84 -8.88 5.31 -5.99
CA ARG A 84 -9.55 4.02 -5.85
C ARG A 84 -8.58 3.06 -5.18
N VAL A 85 -8.64 3.09 -3.84
CA VAL A 85 -7.70 2.39 -2.95
C VAL A 85 -8.10 0.93 -2.77
N TYR A 86 -7.15 0.05 -2.76
CA TYR A 86 -7.24 -1.39 -2.45
C TYR A 86 -5.83 -1.88 -2.09
N MET A 87 -5.60 -2.70 -1.15
CA MET A 87 -6.32 -3.45 -0.16
C MET A 87 -6.11 -2.78 1.23
N ASN A 88 -6.68 -3.33 2.32
CA ASN A 88 -6.35 -2.91 3.68
C ASN A 88 -5.21 -3.77 4.26
N TYR A 89 -4.60 -3.32 5.35
CA TYR A 89 -3.50 -4.04 6.02
C TYR A 89 -3.88 -5.46 6.43
N CYS A 90 -5.08 -5.67 6.98
CA CYS A 90 -5.50 -6.99 7.46
C CYS A 90 -5.43 -8.05 6.36
N THR A 91 -5.76 -7.69 5.13
CA THR A 91 -5.73 -8.60 3.98
C THR A 91 -4.32 -9.14 3.73
N VAL A 92 -3.27 -8.35 3.99
CA VAL A 92 -1.88 -8.78 3.83
C VAL A 92 -1.58 -10.02 4.69
N SER A 93 -2.08 -10.08 5.94
CA SER A 93 -1.87 -11.23 6.82
C SER A 93 -2.95 -12.30 6.70
N TYR A 94 -4.23 -11.92 6.54
CA TYR A 94 -5.32 -12.90 6.45
C TYR A 94 -5.31 -13.71 5.15
N SER A 95 -4.91 -13.12 4.04
CA SER A 95 -4.99 -13.76 2.73
C SER A 95 -3.65 -13.84 2.00
N ALA A 96 -2.83 -12.77 2.07
CA ALA A 96 -1.68 -12.60 1.19
C ALA A 96 -0.33 -12.96 1.84
N ALA A 97 -0.30 -13.39 3.10
CA ALA A 97 0.93 -13.60 3.87
C ALA A 97 1.95 -14.53 3.18
N TRP A 98 1.47 -15.49 2.38
CA TRP A 98 2.28 -16.51 1.72
C TRP A 98 2.16 -16.46 0.18
N TRP A 99 1.62 -15.37 -0.37
CA TRP A 99 1.53 -15.26 -1.83
C TRP A 99 2.90 -15.09 -2.45
N ASP A 100 3.15 -15.86 -3.48
CA ASP A 100 4.30 -15.72 -4.36
C ASP A 100 4.03 -14.69 -5.48
N TRP A 101 5.03 -14.50 -6.34
CA TRP A 101 4.91 -13.56 -7.46
C TRP A 101 3.76 -13.90 -8.40
N GLU A 102 3.55 -15.17 -8.72
CA GLU A 102 2.48 -15.60 -9.65
C GLU A 102 1.09 -15.20 -9.09
N ARG A 103 0.87 -15.42 -7.78
CA ARG A 103 -0.39 -15.02 -7.14
C ARG A 103 -0.54 -13.50 -7.03
N TRP A 104 0.54 -12.78 -6.72
CA TRP A 104 0.53 -11.31 -6.69
C TRP A 104 0.27 -10.72 -8.07
N GLN A 105 0.90 -11.22 -9.14
CA GLN A 105 0.67 -10.75 -10.50
C GLN A 105 -0.81 -10.87 -10.88
N ARG A 106 -1.43 -12.01 -10.56
CA ARG A 106 -2.88 -12.17 -10.78
C ARG A 106 -3.72 -11.17 -9.98
N GLU A 107 -3.33 -10.83 -8.75
CA GLU A 107 -4.05 -9.85 -7.94
C GLU A 107 -3.92 -8.44 -8.52
N LEU A 108 -2.75 -8.06 -8.98
CA LEU A 108 -2.52 -6.76 -9.62
C LEU A 108 -3.32 -6.60 -10.92
N ASP A 109 -3.36 -7.65 -11.73
CA ASP A 109 -4.20 -7.68 -12.93
C ASP A 109 -5.70 -7.56 -12.56
N PHE A 110 -6.13 -8.26 -11.51
CA PHE A 110 -7.50 -8.15 -10.98
C PHE A 110 -7.81 -6.74 -10.48
N MET A 111 -6.88 -6.09 -9.76
CA MET A 111 -7.01 -4.70 -9.33
C MET A 111 -7.20 -3.77 -10.55
N ALA A 112 -6.34 -3.88 -11.57
CA ALA A 112 -6.44 -3.08 -12.79
C ALA A 112 -7.80 -3.25 -13.48
N MET A 113 -8.25 -4.50 -13.63
CA MET A 113 -9.54 -4.83 -14.22
C MET A 113 -10.74 -4.29 -13.43
N ASN A 114 -10.58 -4.06 -12.14
CA ASN A 114 -11.60 -3.49 -11.26
C ASN A 114 -11.37 -2.00 -10.95
N SER A 115 -10.65 -1.30 -11.80
CA SER A 115 -10.44 0.16 -11.74
C SER A 115 -9.58 0.65 -10.57
N ILE A 116 -8.92 -0.23 -9.82
CA ILE A 116 -8.04 0.19 -8.73
C ILE A 116 -6.81 0.88 -9.30
N ASN A 117 -6.51 2.06 -8.78
CA ASN A 117 -5.35 2.84 -9.20
C ASN A 117 -4.39 3.21 -8.06
N MET A 118 -4.73 2.84 -6.82
CA MET A 118 -3.91 3.10 -5.63
C MET A 118 -3.87 1.88 -4.71
N PRO A 119 -3.02 0.88 -5.00
CA PRO A 119 -2.83 -0.28 -4.13
C PRO A 119 -2.02 0.07 -2.88
N LEU A 120 -2.29 -0.62 -1.75
CA LEU A 120 -1.45 -0.60 -0.56
C LEU A 120 -0.25 -1.52 -0.77
N SER A 121 0.95 -0.97 -0.83
CA SER A 121 2.19 -1.66 -1.28
C SER A 121 3.15 -1.81 -0.10
N VAL A 122 2.86 -2.78 0.80
CA VAL A 122 3.61 -3.00 2.05
C VAL A 122 4.37 -4.33 2.10
N VAL A 123 4.40 -5.10 1.01
CA VAL A 123 5.20 -6.32 0.93
C VAL A 123 6.68 -5.95 0.86
N GLY A 124 7.48 -6.57 1.72
CA GLY A 124 8.90 -6.26 1.85
C GLY A 124 9.23 -5.13 2.85
N LEU A 125 8.22 -4.57 3.53
CA LEU A 125 8.41 -3.53 4.55
C LEU A 125 9.28 -4.01 5.72
N GLU A 126 9.30 -5.30 6.00
CA GLU A 126 10.20 -5.90 6.97
C GLU A 126 11.68 -5.66 6.65
N ALA A 127 12.04 -5.55 5.39
CA ALA A 127 13.41 -5.21 4.98
C ALA A 127 13.75 -3.74 5.27
N VAL A 128 12.79 -2.85 5.08
CA VAL A 128 12.93 -1.42 5.43
C VAL A 128 13.19 -1.28 6.93
N TRP A 129 12.37 -1.93 7.76
CA TRP A 129 12.54 -1.93 9.21
C TRP A 129 13.87 -2.55 9.63
N TYR A 130 14.23 -3.72 9.09
CA TYR A 130 15.49 -4.39 9.38
C TYR A 130 16.68 -3.46 9.11
N ASN A 131 16.74 -2.87 7.91
CA ASN A 131 17.83 -1.97 7.54
C ASN A 131 17.88 -0.71 8.40
N THR A 132 16.71 -0.13 8.70
CA THR A 132 16.60 1.05 9.56
C THR A 132 17.13 0.76 10.96
N LEU A 133 16.73 -0.36 11.56
CA LEU A 133 17.15 -0.72 12.91
C LEU A 133 18.67 -0.96 13.03
N LEU A 134 19.30 -1.55 12.01
CA LEU A 134 20.76 -1.70 11.97
C LEU A 134 21.50 -0.36 12.03
N LYS A 135 20.91 0.74 11.53
CA LYS A 135 21.48 2.09 11.66
C LYS A 135 21.31 2.66 13.08
N HIS A 136 20.35 2.14 13.85
CA HIS A 136 19.95 2.65 15.15
C HIS A 136 20.35 1.74 16.33
N LYS A 137 21.58 1.22 16.31
CA LYS A 137 22.22 0.44 17.39
C LYS A 137 21.61 -0.94 17.64
N PHE A 138 20.79 -1.47 16.74
CA PHE A 138 20.31 -2.84 16.83
C PHE A 138 21.27 -3.81 16.14
N THR A 139 21.45 -5.00 16.72
CA THR A 139 22.13 -6.11 16.08
C THR A 139 21.23 -6.78 15.04
N ASP A 140 21.79 -7.66 14.20
CA ASP A 140 21.03 -8.49 13.26
C ASP A 140 19.91 -9.26 13.97
N GLU A 141 20.23 -9.91 15.08
CA GLU A 141 19.29 -10.71 15.83
C GLU A 141 18.17 -9.86 16.45
N GLU A 142 18.51 -8.73 17.09
CA GLU A 142 17.53 -7.81 17.67
C GLU A 142 16.57 -7.25 16.60
N ALA A 143 17.10 -6.86 15.44
CA ALA A 143 16.28 -6.34 14.35
C ALA A 143 15.31 -7.40 13.80
N ARG A 144 15.76 -8.65 13.64
CA ARG A 144 14.89 -9.75 13.22
C ARG A 144 13.92 -10.20 14.31
N GLN A 145 14.27 -10.07 15.58
CA GLN A 145 13.39 -10.37 16.71
C GLN A 145 12.25 -9.35 16.83
N PHE A 146 12.48 -8.09 16.50
CA PHE A 146 11.43 -7.06 16.45
C PHE A 146 10.34 -7.40 15.44
N LEU A 147 10.71 -7.98 14.30
CA LEU A 147 9.77 -8.30 13.23
C LEU A 147 8.84 -9.45 13.64
N ALA A 148 7.56 -9.29 13.40
CA ALA A 148 6.58 -10.34 13.59
C ALA A 148 6.70 -11.42 12.51
N GLY A 149 6.07 -12.58 12.73
CA GLY A 149 5.88 -13.57 11.68
C GLY A 149 4.87 -13.10 10.61
N PRO A 150 4.93 -13.65 9.40
CA PRO A 150 4.17 -13.15 8.24
C PRO A 150 2.65 -13.07 8.45
N GLY A 151 2.09 -14.00 9.20
CA GLY A 151 0.66 -13.97 9.55
C GLY A 151 0.26 -12.83 10.50
N HIS A 152 1.21 -12.00 10.96
CA HIS A 152 1.00 -10.92 11.93
C HIS A 152 1.52 -9.56 11.47
N PHE A 153 2.13 -9.47 10.28
CA PHE A 153 2.64 -8.20 9.73
C PHE A 153 1.58 -7.10 9.66
N ALA A 154 0.34 -7.43 9.34
CA ALA A 154 -0.74 -6.44 9.26
C ALA A 154 -0.85 -5.62 10.55
N TRP A 155 -0.86 -6.30 11.69
CA TRP A 155 -0.97 -5.63 13.00
C TRP A 155 0.34 -4.98 13.46
N GLN A 156 1.46 -5.47 12.99
CA GLN A 156 2.74 -4.77 13.18
C GLN A 156 2.77 -3.46 12.38
N TRP A 157 2.38 -3.49 11.13
CA TRP A 157 2.35 -2.27 10.29
C TRP A 157 1.27 -1.28 10.74
N MET A 158 0.19 -1.75 11.36
CA MET A 158 -0.80 -0.92 12.06
C MET A 158 -0.36 -0.50 13.48
N GLN A 159 0.86 -0.84 13.92
CA GLN A 159 1.49 -0.41 15.17
C GLN A 159 0.93 -1.06 16.45
N ASN A 160 0.18 -2.15 16.33
CA ASN A 160 -0.47 -2.80 17.46
C ASN A 160 0.48 -3.67 18.29
N LEU A 161 1.42 -4.36 17.64
CA LEU A 161 2.29 -5.36 18.26
C LEU A 161 3.72 -5.32 17.71
N GLN A 162 4.62 -6.05 18.37
CA GLN A 162 5.97 -6.39 17.88
C GLN A 162 6.34 -7.83 18.23
N SER A 163 7.37 -8.37 17.60
CA SER A 163 8.13 -9.56 18.04
C SER A 163 7.36 -10.88 18.12
N TYR A 164 6.16 -10.99 17.58
CA TYR A 164 5.40 -12.24 17.64
C TYR A 164 5.76 -13.18 16.49
N GLY A 165 6.19 -14.41 16.83
CA GLY A 165 6.57 -15.43 15.85
C GLY A 165 7.96 -15.26 15.24
N GLY A 166 8.77 -14.35 15.78
CA GLY A 166 10.17 -14.14 15.40
C GLY A 166 11.16 -15.05 16.14
N PRO A 167 12.49 -14.88 15.89
CA PRO A 167 13.09 -13.94 14.95
C PRO A 167 12.80 -14.30 13.48
N LEU A 168 12.49 -13.30 12.68
CA LEU A 168 12.21 -13.52 11.26
C LEU A 168 13.47 -13.99 10.52
N PRO A 169 13.43 -15.08 9.73
CA PRO A 169 14.60 -15.56 9.00
C PRO A 169 15.12 -14.52 8.00
N LYS A 170 16.43 -14.31 7.96
CA LYS A 170 17.05 -13.38 6.99
C LYS A 170 16.70 -13.73 5.53
N SER A 171 16.61 -15.04 5.23
CA SER A 171 16.21 -15.53 3.92
C SER A 171 14.77 -15.13 3.51
N TRP A 172 13.88 -14.93 4.47
CA TRP A 172 12.56 -14.37 4.22
C TRP A 172 12.67 -12.91 3.78
N ILE A 173 13.39 -12.11 4.58
CA ILE A 173 13.62 -10.68 4.29
C ILE A 173 14.20 -10.51 2.87
N ASP A 174 15.24 -11.30 2.53
CA ASP A 174 15.91 -11.21 1.23
C ASP A 174 14.98 -11.55 0.06
N LYS A 175 14.13 -12.57 0.20
CA LYS A 175 13.14 -12.94 -0.83
C LYS A 175 12.05 -11.88 -0.98
N HIS A 176 11.64 -11.27 0.12
CA HIS A 176 10.59 -10.27 0.12
C HIS A 176 11.05 -8.91 -0.41
N ILE A 177 12.36 -8.59 -0.35
CA ILE A 177 12.92 -7.46 -1.10
C ILE A 177 12.62 -7.63 -2.60
N VAL A 178 12.88 -8.82 -3.13
CA VAL A 178 12.65 -9.11 -4.56
C VAL A 178 11.15 -9.06 -4.88
N LEU A 179 10.33 -9.71 -4.06
CA LEU A 179 8.88 -9.76 -4.27
C LEU A 179 8.24 -8.36 -4.18
N GLY A 180 8.59 -7.57 -3.16
CA GLY A 180 8.08 -6.19 -3.01
C GLY A 180 8.45 -5.31 -4.19
N LYS A 181 9.69 -5.44 -4.68
CA LYS A 181 10.14 -4.71 -5.89
C LYS A 181 9.35 -5.12 -7.14
N GLN A 182 9.12 -6.41 -7.35
CA GLN A 182 8.32 -6.92 -8.46
C GLN A 182 6.88 -6.40 -8.42
N ILE A 183 6.27 -6.34 -7.23
CA ILE A 183 4.91 -5.82 -7.02
C ILE A 183 4.86 -4.34 -7.42
N ILE A 184 5.73 -3.50 -6.85
CA ILE A 184 5.75 -2.05 -7.14
C ILE A 184 6.06 -1.78 -8.62
N ASP A 185 7.02 -2.50 -9.22
CA ASP A 185 7.32 -2.34 -10.63
C ASP A 185 6.09 -2.66 -11.52
N ARG A 186 5.34 -3.70 -11.18
CA ARG A 186 4.12 -4.05 -11.91
C ARG A 186 2.99 -3.04 -11.69
N GLU A 187 2.84 -2.51 -10.48
CA GLU A 187 1.89 -1.43 -10.20
C GLU A 187 2.17 -0.21 -11.07
N LEU A 188 3.43 0.22 -11.14
CA LEU A 188 3.86 1.34 -11.99
C LEU A 188 3.68 1.05 -13.48
N GLU A 189 4.00 -0.15 -13.94
CA GLU A 189 3.78 -0.58 -15.33
C GLU A 189 2.30 -0.51 -15.71
N LEU A 190 1.40 -0.87 -14.80
CA LEU A 190 -0.06 -0.76 -14.98
C LEU A 190 -0.58 0.68 -14.86
N GLY A 191 0.27 1.64 -14.47
CA GLY A 191 -0.13 3.05 -14.25
C GLY A 191 -0.81 3.28 -12.91
N MET A 192 -0.60 2.40 -11.93
CA MET A 192 -1.07 2.58 -10.56
C MET A 192 -0.13 3.48 -9.77
N GLN A 193 -0.66 4.08 -8.71
CA GLN A 193 0.06 4.86 -7.73
C GLN A 193 0.23 4.05 -6.44
N PRO A 194 1.41 3.47 -6.15
CA PRO A 194 1.64 2.72 -4.91
C PRO A 194 1.41 3.59 -3.66
N ILE A 195 0.73 3.05 -2.65
CA ILE A 195 0.69 3.61 -1.30
C ILE A 195 1.75 2.89 -0.49
N GLN A 196 2.85 3.57 -0.18
CA GLN A 196 3.95 3.05 0.62
C GLN A 196 3.74 3.33 2.11
N GLN A 197 4.46 2.63 2.98
CA GLN A 197 4.40 2.90 4.41
C GLN A 197 5.18 4.17 4.75
N GLY A 198 4.54 5.07 5.48
CA GLY A 198 5.20 6.21 6.10
C GLY A 198 5.62 5.92 7.54
N PHE A 199 6.32 6.87 8.16
CA PHE A 199 6.74 6.77 9.55
C PHE A 199 5.93 7.72 10.43
N SER A 200 5.29 7.18 11.47
CA SER A 200 4.46 7.93 12.42
C SER A 200 4.92 7.80 13.89
N GLY A 201 6.12 7.24 14.11
CA GLY A 201 6.70 7.10 15.43
C GLY A 201 6.61 5.70 16.05
N TYR A 202 6.01 4.74 15.36
CA TYR A 202 6.09 3.34 15.77
C TYR A 202 7.56 2.88 15.77
N VAL A 203 8.00 2.28 16.89
CA VAL A 203 9.40 1.82 17.09
C VAL A 203 9.44 0.60 18.01
N PRO A 204 10.54 -0.19 18.01
CA PRO A 204 10.76 -1.23 19.01
C PRO A 204 10.77 -0.68 20.44
N ARG A 205 10.25 -1.43 21.39
CA ARG A 205 10.30 -1.11 22.83
C ARG A 205 11.76 -0.94 23.32
N GLU A 206 12.65 -1.76 22.77
CA GLU A 206 14.08 -1.83 23.07
C GLU A 206 14.82 -0.54 22.64
N LEU A 207 14.22 0.27 21.79
CA LEU A 207 14.78 1.57 21.40
C LEU A 207 14.92 2.50 22.61
N LYS A 208 14.04 2.38 23.62
CA LYS A 208 14.10 3.19 24.83
C LYS A 208 15.38 2.99 25.62
N GLU A 209 15.93 1.78 25.64
CA GLU A 209 17.20 1.48 26.30
C GLU A 209 18.39 2.02 25.50
N LYS A 210 18.28 2.02 24.16
CA LYS A 210 19.33 2.52 23.27
C LYS A 210 19.38 4.05 23.18
N TYR A 211 18.25 4.71 23.46
CA TYR A 211 18.07 6.17 23.48
C TYR A 211 17.27 6.62 24.72
N PRO A 212 17.89 6.56 25.92
CA PRO A 212 17.19 6.79 27.20
C PRO A 212 16.60 8.20 27.34
N ASP A 213 17.21 9.19 26.69
CA ASP A 213 16.77 10.59 26.72
C ASP A 213 15.62 10.90 25.75
N ALA A 214 15.32 10.00 24.82
CA ALA A 214 14.26 10.19 23.85
C ALA A 214 12.86 10.00 24.47
N LYS A 215 11.90 10.77 24.01
CA LYS A 215 10.50 10.69 24.43
C LYS A 215 9.83 9.45 23.81
N ILE A 216 10.03 8.29 24.40
CA ILE A 216 9.48 7.02 23.96
C ILE A 216 8.47 6.51 24.98
N GLN A 217 7.22 6.33 24.54
CA GLN A 217 6.13 5.75 25.33
C GLN A 217 5.97 4.26 24.98
N LEU A 218 6.10 3.40 26.00
CA LEU A 218 5.80 1.98 25.84
C LEU A 218 4.30 1.77 25.80
N GLN A 219 3.82 1.10 24.75
CA GLN A 219 2.40 0.79 24.62
C GLN A 219 2.03 -0.46 25.45
N PRO A 220 0.80 -0.53 25.97
CA PRO A 220 0.32 -1.71 26.68
C PRO A 220 0.22 -2.92 25.74
N SER A 221 0.00 -4.09 26.34
CA SER A 221 -0.33 -5.30 25.57
C SER A 221 -1.60 -5.08 24.74
N TRP A 222 -1.56 -5.50 23.47
CA TRP A 222 -2.70 -5.47 22.57
C TRP A 222 -3.19 -6.89 22.31
N CYS A 223 -4.43 -7.20 22.66
CA CYS A 223 -5.05 -8.54 22.48
C CYS A 223 -4.17 -9.73 22.96
N GLY A 224 -3.39 -9.52 24.02
CA GLY A 224 -2.47 -10.54 24.56
C GLY A 224 -1.07 -10.56 23.91
N PHE A 225 -0.84 -9.76 22.87
CA PHE A 225 0.48 -9.61 22.25
C PHE A 225 1.28 -8.47 22.89
N THR A 226 2.59 -8.54 22.79
CA THR A 226 3.48 -7.46 23.25
C THR A 226 3.22 -6.19 22.42
N GLY A 227 2.79 -5.13 23.07
CA GLY A 227 2.64 -3.82 22.44
C GLY A 227 4.01 -3.24 22.06
N ALA A 228 4.06 -2.45 21.02
CA ALA A 228 5.28 -1.77 20.59
C ALA A 228 5.59 -0.52 21.44
N ALA A 229 6.35 0.41 20.92
CA ALA A 229 6.55 1.72 21.52
C ALA A 229 6.26 2.82 20.51
N GLN A 230 5.92 4.00 21.03
CA GLN A 230 5.70 5.21 20.27
C GLN A 230 6.80 6.21 20.59
N LEU A 231 7.60 6.56 19.61
CA LEU A 231 8.51 7.70 19.65
C LEU A 231 7.68 8.96 19.38
N ASP A 232 7.76 9.92 20.28
CA ASP A 232 7.02 11.17 20.17
C ASP A 232 7.42 11.93 18.90
N PRO A 233 6.48 12.26 18.00
CA PRO A 233 6.79 13.01 16.79
C PRO A 233 7.38 14.41 17.03
N THR A 234 7.26 14.94 18.24
CA THR A 234 7.89 16.21 18.63
C THR A 234 9.35 16.04 19.13
N ASP A 235 9.84 14.81 19.24
CA ASP A 235 11.24 14.53 19.58
C ASP A 235 12.12 14.64 18.33
N SER A 236 13.35 15.16 18.49
CA SER A 236 14.30 15.28 17.38
C SER A 236 14.69 13.93 16.77
N LEU A 237 14.72 12.87 17.57
CA LEU A 237 15.02 11.51 17.11
C LEU A 237 13.97 11.00 16.12
N PHE A 238 12.70 11.48 16.21
CA PHE A 238 11.64 11.11 15.28
C PHE A 238 12.00 11.44 13.84
N THR A 239 12.51 12.64 13.58
CA THR A 239 12.92 13.05 12.24
C THR A 239 14.13 12.24 11.74
N VAL A 240 15.06 11.88 12.64
CA VAL A 240 16.24 11.09 12.30
C VAL A 240 15.84 9.68 11.87
N ILE A 241 15.09 8.97 12.72
CA ILE A 241 14.66 7.58 12.41
C ILE A 241 13.69 7.58 11.22
N GLY A 242 12.74 8.52 11.19
CA GLY A 242 11.77 8.60 10.10
C GLY A 242 12.41 8.85 8.75
N ARG A 243 13.44 9.69 8.69
CA ARG A 243 14.20 9.92 7.47
C ARG A 243 14.97 8.68 7.04
N ASP A 244 15.66 8.01 7.97
CA ASP A 244 16.37 6.78 7.66
C ASP A 244 15.42 5.67 7.17
N PHE A 245 14.22 5.58 7.73
CA PHE A 245 13.18 4.65 7.30
C PHE A 245 12.75 4.93 5.84
N LEU A 246 12.40 6.17 5.53
CA LEU A 246 11.99 6.58 4.18
C LEU A 246 13.13 6.45 3.16
N GLU A 247 14.39 6.71 3.54
CA GLU A 247 15.55 6.51 2.68
C GLU A 247 15.82 5.02 2.39
N GLU A 248 15.63 4.12 3.39
CA GLU A 248 15.75 2.68 3.13
C GLU A 248 14.61 2.17 2.25
N GLU A 249 13.39 2.65 2.42
CA GLU A 249 12.27 2.32 1.54
C GLU A 249 12.53 2.78 0.11
N LYS A 250 12.97 4.05 -0.05
CA LYS A 250 13.35 4.60 -1.35
C LYS A 250 14.46 3.81 -2.03
N LYS A 251 15.47 3.39 -1.28
CA LYS A 251 16.59 2.58 -1.79
C LYS A 251 16.15 1.22 -2.30
N LEU A 252 15.19 0.57 -1.62
CA LEU A 252 14.71 -0.76 -1.98
C LEU A 252 13.65 -0.71 -3.10
N TYR A 253 12.74 0.25 -3.04
CA TYR A 253 11.51 0.23 -3.82
C TYR A 253 11.24 1.50 -4.64
N GLY A 254 11.97 2.57 -4.41
CA GLY A 254 11.68 3.90 -4.95
C GLY A 254 10.83 4.75 -4.02
N ALA A 255 10.69 6.04 -4.30
CA ALA A 255 9.77 6.95 -3.62
C ALA A 255 8.67 7.33 -4.60
N HIS A 256 7.42 7.12 -4.24
CA HIS A 256 6.29 7.24 -5.16
C HIS A 256 5.24 8.25 -4.72
N GLY A 257 5.54 9.08 -3.74
CA GLY A 257 4.74 10.27 -3.41
C GLY A 257 3.48 10.03 -2.59
N VAL A 258 3.18 8.81 -2.16
CA VAL A 258 2.03 8.53 -1.27
C VAL A 258 2.49 7.65 -0.11
N TYR A 259 2.34 8.16 1.12
CA TYR A 259 2.81 7.49 2.34
C TYR A 259 1.66 7.28 3.32
N ALA A 260 1.40 6.01 3.69
CA ALA A 260 0.39 5.65 4.69
C ALA A 260 1.00 5.74 6.09
N ALA A 261 0.37 6.47 6.98
CA ALA A 261 0.79 6.55 8.37
C ALA A 261 -0.39 6.93 9.27
N ASP A 262 -0.57 6.19 10.35
CA ASP A 262 -1.66 6.38 11.30
C ASP A 262 -1.09 6.51 12.72
N PRO A 263 -0.81 7.73 13.19
CA PRO A 263 -0.33 7.90 14.55
C PRO A 263 -1.40 7.49 15.56
N PHE A 264 -1.00 6.68 16.55
CA PHE A 264 -1.88 6.20 17.62
C PHE A 264 -3.07 5.36 17.12
N HIS A 265 -2.85 4.45 16.19
CA HIS A 265 -3.88 3.65 15.53
C HIS A 265 -4.89 3.01 16.52
N GLU A 266 -4.47 2.12 17.40
CA GLU A 266 -5.26 1.58 18.52
C GLU A 266 -4.57 1.82 19.87
N SER A 267 -3.85 2.93 19.98
CA SER A 267 -3.09 3.34 21.15
C SER A 267 -3.47 4.76 21.59
N GLN A 268 -3.03 5.16 22.78
CA GLN A 268 -3.27 6.50 23.29
C GLN A 268 -2.03 7.37 23.09
N PRO A 269 -2.21 8.63 22.68
CA PRO A 269 -1.13 9.60 22.69
C PRO A 269 -0.65 9.85 24.14
N PRO A 270 0.62 10.24 24.34
CA PRO A 270 1.11 10.60 25.68
C PRO A 270 0.38 11.81 26.26
N VAL A 271 -0.12 12.69 25.40
CA VAL A 271 -0.93 13.87 25.76
C VAL A 271 -2.06 13.98 24.75
N ASP A 272 -3.31 13.92 25.24
CA ASP A 272 -4.51 14.00 24.38
C ASP A 272 -5.10 15.43 24.42
N THR A 273 -4.31 16.42 23.99
CA THR A 273 -4.78 17.80 23.80
C THR A 273 -4.72 18.20 22.33
N PRO A 274 -5.62 19.10 21.88
CA PRO A 274 -5.62 19.58 20.51
C PRO A 274 -4.29 20.21 20.07
N GLU A 275 -3.58 20.88 20.97
CA GLU A 275 -2.28 21.50 20.71
C GLU A 275 -1.20 20.46 20.43
N TYR A 276 -1.12 19.42 21.26
CA TYR A 276 -0.18 18.32 21.07
C TYR A 276 -0.49 17.54 19.79
N LEU A 277 -1.75 17.19 19.56
CA LEU A 277 -2.17 16.46 18.37
C LEU A 277 -1.91 17.25 17.07
N ARG A 278 -2.07 18.57 17.08
CA ARG A 278 -1.65 19.42 15.96
C ARG A 278 -0.13 19.39 15.75
N ALA A 279 0.65 19.42 16.82
CA ALA A 279 2.11 19.33 16.72
C ALA A 279 2.55 17.97 16.13
N VAL A 280 1.89 16.88 16.49
CA VAL A 280 2.07 15.55 15.89
C VAL A 280 1.79 15.56 14.39
N GLY A 281 0.63 16.08 13.98
CA GLY A 281 0.25 16.19 12.58
C GLY A 281 1.26 16.99 11.76
N ASN A 282 1.67 18.16 12.27
CA ASN A 282 2.70 18.98 11.63
C ASN A 282 4.05 18.27 11.51
N ALA A 283 4.49 17.54 12.54
CA ALA A 283 5.77 16.85 12.52
C ALA A 283 5.80 15.73 11.48
N ILE A 284 4.75 14.92 11.41
CA ILE A 284 4.63 13.84 10.42
C ILE A 284 4.53 14.40 9.00
N HIS A 285 3.64 15.37 8.79
CA HIS A 285 3.53 16.03 7.49
C HIS A 285 4.85 16.66 7.05
N LYS A 286 5.54 17.35 7.96
CA LYS A 286 6.85 17.94 7.65
C LYS A 286 7.88 16.90 7.28
N LEU A 287 7.93 15.74 7.96
CA LEU A 287 8.83 14.64 7.62
C LEU A 287 8.62 14.17 6.18
N PHE A 288 7.37 13.94 5.78
CA PHE A 288 7.06 13.48 4.42
C PHE A 288 7.36 14.54 3.37
N ASN A 289 6.95 15.78 3.60
CA ASN A 289 7.16 16.87 2.65
C ASN A 289 8.64 17.28 2.51
N ASP A 290 9.44 17.18 3.58
CA ASP A 290 10.88 17.41 3.51
C ASP A 290 11.61 16.29 2.76
N PHE A 291 11.07 15.06 2.81
CA PHE A 291 11.63 13.90 2.11
C PHE A 291 11.21 13.85 0.65
N ASP A 292 9.92 14.04 0.38
CA ASP A 292 9.31 13.97 -0.95
C ASP A 292 8.29 15.12 -1.11
N PRO A 293 8.71 16.25 -1.66
CA PRO A 293 7.85 17.43 -1.78
C PRO A 293 6.57 17.14 -2.56
N ASN A 294 5.45 17.64 -2.06
CA ASN A 294 4.10 17.42 -2.58
C ASN A 294 3.57 15.98 -2.40
N SER A 295 4.19 15.20 -1.54
CA SER A 295 3.68 13.87 -1.20
C SER A 295 2.29 13.94 -0.55
N ILE A 296 1.54 12.86 -0.72
CA ILE A 296 0.23 12.68 -0.11
C ILE A 296 0.39 11.83 1.14
N TRP A 297 -0.14 12.29 2.27
CA TRP A 297 -0.29 11.50 3.46
C TRP A 297 -1.62 10.74 3.41
N ALA A 298 -1.57 9.41 3.27
CA ALA A 298 -2.73 8.54 3.33
C ALA A 298 -2.98 8.10 4.78
N MET A 299 -4.17 8.35 5.31
CA MET A 299 -4.59 7.96 6.66
C MET A 299 -5.71 6.93 6.60
N GLN A 300 -5.62 5.87 7.41
CA GLN A 300 -6.77 5.02 7.69
C GLN A 300 -7.75 5.77 8.61
N ALA A 301 -9.02 5.67 8.35
CA ALA A 301 -10.04 6.30 9.18
C ALA A 301 -10.45 5.45 10.40
N TRP A 302 -9.53 4.62 10.96
CA TRP A 302 -9.86 3.74 12.08
C TRP A 302 -9.90 4.48 13.43
N SER A 303 -8.85 5.21 13.75
CA SER A 303 -8.75 6.02 14.99
C SER A 303 -8.32 7.44 14.69
N LEU A 304 -8.91 8.03 13.65
CA LEU A 304 -8.55 9.34 13.17
C LEU A 304 -8.89 10.44 14.19
N ARG A 305 -7.92 11.29 14.49
CA ARG A 305 -8.09 12.43 15.40
C ARG A 305 -8.17 13.74 14.63
N GLU A 306 -9.28 14.43 14.75
CA GLU A 306 -9.56 15.68 14.03
C GLU A 306 -8.43 16.73 14.12
N PRO A 307 -7.80 16.98 15.30
CA PRO A 307 -6.72 17.98 15.38
C PRO A 307 -5.48 17.60 14.56
N ILE A 308 -5.19 16.29 14.36
CA ILE A 308 -4.10 15.85 13.50
C ILE A 308 -4.42 16.16 12.04
N VAL A 309 -5.63 15.81 11.58
CA VAL A 309 -6.07 16.07 10.20
C VAL A 309 -6.09 17.55 9.89
N LYS A 310 -6.60 18.38 10.80
CA LYS A 310 -6.64 19.84 10.63
C LYS A 310 -5.29 20.54 10.69
N ALA A 311 -4.23 19.87 11.10
CA ALA A 311 -2.87 20.41 11.10
C ALA A 311 -2.19 20.30 9.72
N VAL A 312 -2.70 19.44 8.85
CA VAL A 312 -2.16 19.24 7.50
C VAL A 312 -2.80 20.28 6.57
N PRO A 313 -2.00 20.99 5.74
CA PRO A 313 -2.47 22.05 4.84
C PRO A 313 -3.50 21.58 3.80
#